data_c6f621e8a3d7efb1bcf71dd64e987bf9
#
_entry.id   c6f621e8a3d7efb1bcf71dd64e987bf9
#
_cell.length_a   1.000
_cell.length_b   1.000
_cell.length_c   1.000
_cell.angle_alpha   90.00
_cell.angle_beta   90.00
_cell.angle_gamma   90.00
#
_symmetry.space_group_name_H-M   'P 1'
#
loop_
_entity.id
_entity.type
_entity.pdbx_description
1 polymer ?
#
loop_
_entity_poly.entity_id
_entity_poly.type
_entity_poly.pdbx_seq_one_letter_code
_entity_poly.pdbx_strand_id
1 'polypeptide(L)'
;MHTRFSPAARVPPIALIVLAFVLAGCGNLGGLLGGQPTPEPIILIATATPAPVSQATATLTVAPSPTSAPSSDATATPAPPTAEPPTPTPAPQKILARVKERGYLICGTNADLPGFGFYDSVRQTWSGFDVDFCRAVAAAIFGDATKVEFVALVTGPGPNNRFDAVREGRVDVLFRNTTWTLGRNISGLAFGPTTFHDGQTFMVRAKDRITKLEDLEGKVICVAKGTTSEQNLNDDFAARGIRFTARVLDGEDELYPAYDEGECDAVTSDSSQLAAKRQQLKNPADHIILGDRISREPLGPVIARDDNQWLDVISWTVFATIYAEELRVDQRNVDRLRTSTTDPRIKRLLGLEGNFGEGLGLPNDFAYQIIKQVGNYGDIYNRNLGPNTVINLDRGPNKVWNLGAGGVLASPPFR
;
A
#
# COMPACT_ATOMS: atom_id res chain seq x y z
N MET A 1 59.57 -41.83 11.87
CA MET A 1 59.91 -42.78 10.78
C MET A 1 58.84 -42.67 9.70
N HIS A 2 59.29 -42.26 8.49
CA HIS A 2 58.59 -42.24 7.18
C HIS A 2 57.42 -41.31 6.93
N THR A 3 57.79 -40.16 6.42
CA THR A 3 57.13 -39.27 5.47
C THR A 3 56.64 -39.96 4.21
N ARG A 4 55.43 -39.60 3.70
CA ARG A 4 55.16 -39.64 2.26
C ARG A 4 54.36 -38.41 1.82
N PHE A 5 55.04 -37.62 0.98
CA PHE A 5 54.45 -36.57 0.13
C PHE A 5 53.66 -37.21 -1.02
N SER A 6 52.58 -36.55 -1.45
CA SER A 6 51.89 -36.84 -2.72
C SER A 6 51.63 -35.54 -3.48
N PRO A 7 51.66 -35.51 -4.83
CA PRO A 7 52.03 -34.34 -5.61
C PRO A 7 50.82 -33.51 -6.09
N ALA A 8 51.13 -32.27 -6.38
CA ALA A 8 50.26 -31.22 -6.91
C ALA A 8 49.74 -31.53 -8.33
N ALA A 9 48.41 -31.35 -8.55
CA ALA A 9 47.78 -31.35 -9.87
C ALA A 9 47.94 -29.98 -10.54
N ARG A 10 48.47 -30.02 -11.77
CA ARG A 10 48.68 -28.88 -12.66
C ARG A 10 47.37 -28.49 -13.34
N VAL A 11 47.04 -27.18 -13.36
CA VAL A 11 45.98 -26.56 -14.15
C VAL A 11 46.58 -26.12 -15.50
N PRO A 12 45.90 -26.39 -16.65
CA PRO A 12 46.34 -25.87 -17.93
C PRO A 12 45.85 -24.45 -18.19
N PRO A 13 46.57 -23.64 -18.99
CA PRO A 13 46.17 -22.26 -19.29
C PRO A 13 45.05 -22.19 -20.35
N ILE A 14 44.08 -21.34 -20.12
CA ILE A 14 43.02 -20.97 -21.05
C ILE A 14 43.57 -19.97 -22.06
N ALA A 15 43.53 -20.32 -23.35
CA ALA A 15 43.92 -19.46 -24.45
C ALA A 15 42.89 -18.35 -24.67
N LEU A 16 43.39 -17.12 -24.72
CA LEU A 16 42.63 -15.91 -25.06
C LEU A 16 42.54 -15.80 -26.58
N ILE A 17 41.35 -15.96 -27.16
CA ILE A 17 41.12 -15.68 -28.60
C ILE A 17 40.65 -14.24 -28.69
N VAL A 18 41.52 -13.38 -29.25
CA VAL A 18 41.21 -12.01 -29.67
C VAL A 18 40.68 -12.06 -31.11
N LEU A 19 39.41 -11.68 -31.31
CA LEU A 19 38.87 -11.54 -32.66
C LEU A 19 38.88 -10.06 -33.06
N ALA A 20 39.80 -9.71 -33.95
CA ALA A 20 39.87 -8.40 -34.56
C ALA A 20 38.90 -8.28 -35.72
N PHE A 21 37.96 -7.31 -35.67
CA PHE A 21 37.17 -6.90 -36.84
C PHE A 21 37.87 -5.74 -37.53
N VAL A 22 38.22 -6.00 -38.80
CA VAL A 22 38.80 -5.06 -39.77
C VAL A 22 37.69 -4.18 -40.36
N LEU A 23 37.85 -2.86 -40.26
CA LEU A 23 37.12 -1.84 -41.00
C LEU A 23 37.67 -1.69 -42.41
N ALA A 24 36.84 -1.86 -43.42
CA ALA A 24 36.99 -1.33 -44.77
C ALA A 24 35.57 -1.17 -45.32
N GLY A 25 35.13 -0.12 -45.95
CA GLY A 25 35.66 0.97 -46.65
C GLY A 25 34.54 1.51 -47.55
N CYS A 26 34.57 2.77 -47.81
CA CYS A 26 33.70 3.66 -48.59
C CYS A 26 33.00 3.11 -49.83
N GLY A 27 31.73 3.54 -50.08
CA GLY A 27 31.06 3.47 -51.37
C GLY A 27 29.81 4.35 -51.36
N ASN A 28 29.97 5.53 -51.94
CA ASN A 28 28.95 6.53 -52.15
C ASN A 28 28.13 6.16 -53.42
N LEU A 29 26.81 6.08 -53.31
CA LEU A 29 25.90 6.18 -54.47
C LEU A 29 24.58 6.78 -54.04
N GLY A 30 24.36 7.99 -54.53
CA GLY A 30 23.15 8.73 -54.36
C GLY A 30 21.97 8.22 -55.18
N GLY A 31 20.79 8.58 -54.78
CA GLY A 31 19.63 8.55 -55.67
C GLY A 31 18.32 8.29 -54.95
N LEU A 32 17.55 9.35 -54.75
CA LEU A 32 16.08 9.44 -54.77
C LEU A 32 15.27 8.33 -54.06
N LEU A 33 14.65 8.70 -52.94
CA LEU A 33 13.21 8.46 -52.77
C LEU A 33 12.67 9.33 -51.60
N GLY A 34 11.53 9.97 -51.86
CA GLY A 34 10.90 11.01 -51.08
C GLY A 34 10.66 10.70 -49.60
N GLY A 35 10.95 11.69 -48.76
CA GLY A 35 10.57 11.72 -47.39
C GLY A 35 9.05 11.86 -47.26
N GLN A 36 8.41 10.93 -46.57
CA GLN A 36 7.07 11.13 -46.05
C GLN A 36 7.17 12.03 -44.82
N PRO A 37 6.33 13.06 -44.70
CA PRO A 37 6.27 13.87 -43.51
C PRO A 37 5.65 13.04 -42.37
N THR A 38 6.29 13.03 -41.20
CA THR A 38 5.71 12.57 -39.93
C THR A 38 4.45 13.40 -39.63
N PRO A 39 3.31 12.75 -39.31
CA PRO A 39 2.13 13.51 -38.92
C PRO A 39 2.37 14.21 -37.59
N GLU A 40 2.19 15.53 -37.59
CA GLU A 40 2.10 16.32 -36.34
C GLU A 40 0.88 15.90 -35.54
N PRO A 41 0.94 15.91 -34.21
CA PRO A 41 -0.22 15.58 -33.37
C PRO A 41 -1.29 16.67 -33.53
N ILE A 42 -2.47 16.29 -34.01
CA ILE A 42 -3.65 17.15 -34.06
C ILE A 42 -4.13 17.35 -32.63
N ILE A 43 -3.90 18.54 -32.09
CA ILE A 43 -4.51 18.99 -30.84
C ILE A 43 -5.95 19.42 -31.18
N LEU A 44 -6.92 18.54 -30.89
CA LEU A 44 -8.34 18.88 -30.91
C LEU A 44 -8.65 19.75 -29.68
N ILE A 45 -8.65 21.06 -29.85
CA ILE A 45 -9.22 21.99 -28.88
C ILE A 45 -10.74 21.90 -29.03
N ALA A 46 -11.39 21.17 -28.11
CA ALA A 46 -12.84 21.18 -27.99
C ALA A 46 -13.25 22.56 -27.44
N THR A 47 -13.74 23.42 -28.31
CA THR A 47 -14.47 24.65 -27.90
C THR A 47 -15.82 24.24 -27.33
N ALA A 48 -15.95 24.26 -26.01
CA ALA A 48 -17.23 24.12 -25.33
C ALA A 48 -18.08 25.38 -25.61
N THR A 49 -19.16 25.22 -26.35
CA THR A 49 -20.18 26.24 -26.49
C THR A 49 -20.94 26.35 -25.17
N PRO A 50 -21.02 27.53 -24.55
CA PRO A 50 -21.78 27.66 -23.31
C PRO A 50 -23.28 27.50 -23.57
N ALA A 51 -23.93 26.65 -22.77
CA ALA A 51 -25.37 26.49 -22.78
C ALA A 51 -26.05 27.79 -22.32
N PRO A 52 -27.25 28.14 -22.85
CA PRO A 52 -27.95 29.35 -22.47
C PRO A 52 -28.42 29.29 -21.01
N VAL A 53 -28.04 30.31 -20.26
CA VAL A 53 -28.49 30.51 -18.87
C VAL A 53 -29.96 30.96 -18.93
N SER A 54 -30.85 30.12 -18.46
CA SER A 54 -32.26 30.47 -18.24
C SER A 54 -32.33 31.43 -17.06
N GLN A 55 -32.61 32.72 -17.34
CA GLN A 55 -32.95 33.68 -16.30
C GLN A 55 -34.35 33.41 -15.78
N ALA A 56 -34.44 32.89 -14.56
CA ALA A 56 -35.68 32.86 -13.82
C ALA A 56 -36.02 34.28 -13.33
N THR A 57 -37.03 34.92 -13.94
CA THR A 57 -37.56 36.21 -13.52
C THR A 57 -38.34 36.02 -12.21
N ALA A 58 -37.80 36.48 -11.09
CA ALA A 58 -38.53 36.50 -9.83
C ALA A 58 -39.56 37.62 -9.86
N THR A 59 -40.86 37.26 -9.94
CA THR A 59 -41.97 38.19 -9.79
C THR A 59 -42.14 38.54 -8.30
N LEU A 60 -41.86 39.76 -7.94
CA LEU A 60 -42.12 40.29 -6.60
C LEU A 60 -43.63 40.48 -6.44
N THR A 61 -44.28 39.60 -5.67
CA THR A 61 -45.66 39.79 -5.24
C THR A 61 -45.68 40.71 -4.02
N VAL A 62 -46.25 41.92 -4.19
CA VAL A 62 -46.47 42.91 -3.13
C VAL A 62 -47.63 42.38 -2.25
N ALA A 63 -47.37 42.16 -0.97
CA ALA A 63 -48.38 41.84 0.01
C ALA A 63 -49.21 43.07 0.41
N PRO A 64 -50.53 43.01 0.60
CA PRO A 64 -51.33 44.15 1.03
C PRO A 64 -51.09 44.48 2.53
N SER A 65 -51.14 45.77 2.82
CA SER A 65 -51.02 46.38 4.14
C SER A 65 -52.08 45.89 5.10
N PRO A 66 -51.80 45.59 6.37
CA PRO A 66 -52.82 45.15 7.31
C PRO A 66 -53.66 46.35 7.82
N THR A 67 -54.96 46.18 7.71
CA THR A 67 -55.97 47.04 8.34
C THR A 67 -56.02 46.80 9.83
N SER A 68 -55.96 47.83 10.63
CA SER A 68 -56.03 47.82 12.10
C SER A 68 -57.37 47.24 12.59
N ALA A 69 -57.34 46.26 13.45
CA ALA A 69 -58.49 45.76 14.23
C ALA A 69 -58.29 46.03 15.74
N PRO A 70 -59.37 46.12 16.50
CA PRO A 70 -59.40 46.75 17.81
C PRO A 70 -58.78 45.91 18.92
N SER A 71 -58.19 46.61 19.89
CA SER A 71 -57.65 46.06 21.14
C SER A 71 -58.70 45.30 21.94
N SER A 72 -58.40 44.02 22.30
CA SER A 72 -59.06 43.32 23.38
C SER A 72 -58.01 42.87 24.38
N ASP A 73 -58.18 43.26 25.62
CA ASP A 73 -57.40 42.84 26.79
C ASP A 73 -57.29 41.32 26.87
N ALA A 74 -56.12 40.75 26.61
CA ALA A 74 -55.79 39.38 26.88
C ALA A 74 -54.74 39.27 27.95
N THR A 75 -55.10 38.66 29.04
CA THR A 75 -54.28 38.31 30.21
C THR A 75 -53.02 37.54 29.72
N ALA A 76 -51.87 38.06 30.08
CA ALA A 76 -50.56 37.47 29.70
C ALA A 76 -50.40 36.06 30.30
N THR A 77 -50.40 35.04 29.48
CA THR A 77 -49.91 33.69 29.81
C THR A 77 -48.40 33.75 29.91
N PRO A 78 -47.74 33.21 30.96
CA PRO A 78 -46.30 33.19 31.06
C PRO A 78 -45.70 32.41 29.89
N ALA A 79 -44.69 32.99 29.24
CA ALA A 79 -43.95 32.35 28.16
C ALA A 79 -43.30 31.05 28.68
N PRO A 80 -43.30 29.97 27.88
CA PRO A 80 -42.55 28.76 28.24
C PRO A 80 -41.05 29.08 28.37
N PRO A 81 -40.33 28.42 29.31
CA PRO A 81 -38.90 28.68 29.52
C PRO A 81 -38.16 28.48 28.18
N THR A 82 -37.38 29.48 27.83
CA THR A 82 -36.48 29.43 26.65
C THR A 82 -35.53 28.25 26.86
N ALA A 83 -35.61 27.26 25.99
CA ALA A 83 -34.66 26.14 26.02
C ALA A 83 -33.23 26.70 25.89
N GLU A 84 -32.38 26.36 26.81
CA GLU A 84 -30.95 26.66 26.71
C GLU A 84 -30.40 26.11 25.37
N PRO A 85 -29.59 26.90 24.64
CA PRO A 85 -28.99 26.40 23.41
C PRO A 85 -28.17 25.12 23.75
N PRO A 86 -28.23 24.08 22.91
CA PRO A 86 -27.51 22.85 23.16
C PRO A 86 -26.02 23.17 23.32
N THR A 87 -25.42 22.69 24.40
CA THR A 87 -23.96 22.79 24.61
C THR A 87 -23.26 22.25 23.39
N PRO A 88 -22.36 23.00 22.76
CA PRO A 88 -21.67 22.51 21.55
C PRO A 88 -20.96 21.20 21.87
N THR A 89 -21.30 20.15 21.11
CA THR A 89 -20.58 18.87 21.19
C THR A 89 -19.11 19.15 20.86
N PRO A 90 -18.15 18.76 21.73
CA PRO A 90 -16.73 18.95 21.47
C PRO A 90 -16.38 18.40 20.08
N ALA A 91 -15.64 19.17 19.29
CA ALA A 91 -15.12 18.68 18.01
C ALA A 91 -14.31 17.38 18.25
N PRO A 92 -14.42 16.38 17.39
CA PRO A 92 -13.70 15.13 17.56
C PRO A 92 -12.19 15.40 17.67
N GLN A 93 -11.57 14.86 18.70
CA GLN A 93 -10.14 15.01 18.95
C GLN A 93 -9.35 14.41 17.78
N LYS A 94 -8.34 15.13 17.28
CA LYS A 94 -7.47 14.65 16.22
C LYS A 94 -6.72 13.39 16.64
N ILE A 95 -6.51 12.47 15.68
CA ILE A 95 -5.97 11.12 15.94
C ILE A 95 -4.59 11.20 16.63
N LEU A 96 -3.67 12.04 16.14
CA LEU A 96 -2.34 12.18 16.75
C LEU A 96 -2.40 12.59 18.22
N ALA A 97 -3.31 13.52 18.59
CA ALA A 97 -3.48 13.96 19.97
C ALA A 97 -3.98 12.81 20.85
N ARG A 98 -4.99 12.08 20.38
CA ARG A 98 -5.53 10.90 21.07
C ARG A 98 -4.47 9.79 21.25
N VAL A 99 -3.66 9.52 20.23
CA VAL A 99 -2.56 8.54 20.29
C VAL A 99 -1.53 8.94 21.32
N LYS A 100 -1.12 10.22 21.35
CA LYS A 100 -0.15 10.75 22.34
C LYS A 100 -0.69 10.71 23.76
N GLU A 101 -1.94 11.09 23.97
CA GLU A 101 -2.58 11.06 25.29
C GLU A 101 -2.68 9.63 25.83
N ARG A 102 -3.03 8.67 24.98
CA ARG A 102 -3.10 7.25 25.33
C ARG A 102 -1.72 6.64 25.62
N GLY A 103 -0.66 7.15 24.99
CA GLY A 103 0.71 6.69 25.16
C GLY A 103 1.11 5.47 24.31
N TYR A 104 0.26 5.02 23.39
CA TYR A 104 0.54 3.96 22.41
C TYR A 104 -0.35 4.08 21.17
N LEU A 105 0.08 3.45 20.08
CA LEU A 105 -0.64 3.34 18.82
C LEU A 105 -1.56 2.11 18.84
N ILE A 106 -2.78 2.19 18.30
CA ILE A 106 -3.60 1.02 17.97
C ILE A 106 -3.54 0.81 16.45
N CYS A 107 -2.92 -0.28 16.03
CA CYS A 107 -2.70 -0.60 14.61
C CYS A 107 -3.47 -1.85 14.20
N GLY A 108 -4.36 -1.71 13.21
CA GLY A 108 -5.04 -2.82 12.57
C GLY A 108 -4.11 -3.54 11.59
N THR A 109 -4.07 -4.87 11.64
CA THR A 109 -3.25 -5.68 10.72
C THR A 109 -3.88 -7.06 10.48
N ASN A 110 -3.31 -7.85 9.57
CA ASN A 110 -3.65 -9.26 9.41
C ASN A 110 -2.97 -10.08 10.54
N ALA A 111 -3.63 -11.13 11.01
CA ALA A 111 -3.04 -12.04 12.00
C ALA A 111 -2.62 -13.39 11.41
N ASP A 112 -3.00 -13.67 10.15
CA ASP A 112 -2.79 -14.97 9.51
C ASP A 112 -2.25 -14.83 8.06
N LEU A 113 -1.35 -13.87 7.83
CA LEU A 113 -0.67 -13.72 6.55
C LEU A 113 0.85 -13.68 6.77
N PRO A 114 1.54 -14.84 6.73
CA PRO A 114 2.98 -14.91 6.93
C PRO A 114 3.74 -13.94 6.05
N GLY A 115 4.73 -13.26 6.63
CA GLY A 115 5.53 -12.23 5.96
C GLY A 115 4.88 -10.85 5.92
N PHE A 116 3.57 -10.69 6.01
CA PHE A 116 2.88 -9.38 6.04
C PHE A 116 2.35 -9.03 7.42
N GLY A 117 1.40 -9.79 7.94
CA GLY A 117 0.86 -9.66 9.29
C GLY A 117 0.56 -11.03 9.85
N PHE A 118 1.32 -11.46 10.84
CA PHE A 118 1.22 -12.78 11.42
C PHE A 118 1.36 -12.72 12.94
N TYR A 119 0.44 -13.40 13.64
CA TYR A 119 0.48 -13.57 15.09
C TYR A 119 0.86 -15.00 15.43
N ASP A 120 2.02 -15.19 16.04
CA ASP A 120 2.45 -16.46 16.61
C ASP A 120 1.81 -16.62 17.99
N SER A 121 0.77 -17.45 18.07
CA SER A 121 0.03 -17.67 19.33
C SER A 121 0.85 -18.41 20.39
N VAL A 122 1.87 -19.17 19.99
CA VAL A 122 2.76 -19.89 20.92
C VAL A 122 3.75 -18.94 21.58
N ARG A 123 4.36 -18.06 20.77
CA ARG A 123 5.32 -17.05 21.25
C ARG A 123 4.66 -15.76 21.70
N GLN A 124 3.36 -15.58 21.42
CA GLN A 124 2.60 -14.35 21.64
C GLN A 124 3.26 -13.12 20.98
N THR A 125 3.76 -13.29 19.75
CA THR A 125 4.48 -12.24 19.04
C THR A 125 3.86 -11.96 17.67
N TRP A 126 3.84 -10.67 17.31
CA TRP A 126 3.47 -10.21 15.98
C TRP A 126 4.72 -10.06 15.11
N SER A 127 4.61 -10.41 13.83
CA SER A 127 5.69 -10.26 12.85
C SER A 127 5.13 -9.98 11.46
N GLY A 128 5.94 -9.37 10.60
CA GLY A 128 5.59 -9.14 9.21
C GLY A 128 5.87 -7.71 8.74
N PHE A 129 5.79 -7.53 7.45
CA PHE A 129 6.05 -6.27 6.75
C PHE A 129 5.08 -5.16 7.20
N ASP A 130 3.78 -5.44 7.26
CA ASP A 130 2.77 -4.51 7.73
C ASP A 130 2.91 -4.22 9.23
N VAL A 131 3.26 -5.23 10.02
CA VAL A 131 3.54 -5.11 11.47
C VAL A 131 4.73 -4.19 11.73
N ASP A 132 5.78 -4.28 10.91
CA ASP A 132 6.96 -3.42 11.05
C ASP A 132 6.65 -1.95 10.70
N PHE A 133 5.73 -1.68 9.75
CA PHE A 133 5.25 -0.31 9.51
C PHE A 133 4.44 0.23 10.69
N CYS A 134 3.63 -0.59 11.37
CA CYS A 134 2.97 -0.17 12.63
C CYS A 134 4.01 0.22 13.69
N ARG A 135 5.08 -0.58 13.84
CA ARG A 135 6.21 -0.27 14.74
C ARG A 135 6.95 1.00 14.34
N ALA A 136 7.10 1.24 13.04
CA ALA A 136 7.72 2.46 12.53
C ALA A 136 6.92 3.71 12.92
N VAL A 137 5.58 3.65 12.86
CA VAL A 137 4.71 4.76 13.32
C VAL A 137 4.87 4.98 14.83
N ALA A 138 4.90 3.91 15.64
CA ALA A 138 5.12 4.03 17.07
C ALA A 138 6.51 4.61 17.40
N ALA A 139 7.56 4.17 16.70
CA ALA A 139 8.90 4.73 16.83
C ALA A 139 8.96 6.22 16.46
N ALA A 140 8.21 6.64 15.43
CA ALA A 140 8.14 8.03 15.00
C ALA A 140 7.50 8.95 16.06
N ILE A 141 6.44 8.47 16.72
CA ILE A 141 5.65 9.27 17.67
C ILE A 141 6.29 9.29 19.05
N PHE A 142 6.74 8.13 19.54
CA PHE A 142 7.15 7.91 20.92
C PHE A 142 8.66 7.73 21.10
N GLY A 143 9.43 7.59 20.00
CA GLY A 143 10.83 7.15 20.10
C GLY A 143 10.95 5.70 20.57
N ASP A 144 9.86 4.91 20.53
CA ASP A 144 9.79 3.53 21.01
C ASP A 144 8.86 2.70 20.12
N ALA A 145 9.43 1.78 19.35
CA ALA A 145 8.73 0.89 18.43
C ALA A 145 7.80 -0.14 19.14
N THR A 146 7.94 -0.30 20.45
CA THR A 146 7.10 -1.22 21.26
C THR A 146 5.79 -0.59 21.70
N LYS A 147 5.62 0.73 21.58
CA LYS A 147 4.42 1.48 21.92
C LYS A 147 3.29 1.30 20.91
N VAL A 148 2.96 0.06 20.59
CA VAL A 148 1.91 -0.31 19.64
C VAL A 148 1.12 -1.52 20.14
N GLU A 149 -0.20 -1.40 20.06
CA GLU A 149 -1.16 -2.49 20.23
C GLU A 149 -1.66 -2.91 18.84
N PHE A 150 -1.66 -4.21 18.59
CA PHE A 150 -2.10 -4.77 17.30
C PHE A 150 -3.51 -5.32 17.40
N VAL A 151 -4.34 -5.01 16.43
CA VAL A 151 -5.70 -5.53 16.32
C VAL A 151 -5.80 -6.39 15.07
N ALA A 152 -6.16 -7.67 15.26
CA ALA A 152 -6.43 -8.59 14.17
C ALA A 152 -7.71 -8.20 13.43
N LEU A 153 -7.61 -7.88 12.14
CA LEU A 153 -8.73 -7.47 11.31
C LEU A 153 -8.86 -8.38 10.08
N VAL A 154 -10.09 -8.56 9.61
CA VAL A 154 -10.41 -9.47 8.50
C VAL A 154 -10.90 -8.72 7.27
N THR A 155 -10.86 -9.41 6.11
CA THR A 155 -11.37 -8.88 4.83
C THR A 155 -12.89 -8.98 4.75
N GLY A 156 -13.48 -10.06 5.27
CA GLY A 156 -14.90 -10.37 5.19
C GLY A 156 -15.81 -9.50 6.05
N PRO A 157 -17.12 -9.74 5.99
CA PRO A 157 -18.11 -9.06 6.83
C PRO A 157 -17.93 -9.44 8.32
N GLY A 158 -18.50 -8.61 9.20
CA GLY A 158 -18.52 -8.88 10.62
C GLY A 158 -17.80 -7.84 11.47
N PRO A 159 -17.75 -8.04 12.80
CA PRO A 159 -17.31 -7.03 13.76
C PRO A 159 -15.83 -6.65 13.61
N ASN A 160 -15.03 -7.53 13.02
CA ASN A 160 -13.60 -7.31 12.80
C ASN A 160 -13.29 -6.87 11.36
N ASN A 161 -14.29 -6.38 10.60
CA ASN A 161 -14.03 -5.83 9.28
C ASN A 161 -13.04 -4.68 9.35
N ARG A 162 -12.01 -4.75 8.51
CA ARG A 162 -10.88 -3.82 8.51
C ARG A 162 -11.27 -2.37 8.24
N PHE A 163 -12.24 -2.12 7.36
CA PHE A 163 -12.63 -0.76 6.99
C PHE A 163 -13.57 -0.14 8.02
N ASP A 164 -14.44 -0.93 8.62
CA ASP A 164 -15.31 -0.46 9.69
C ASP A 164 -14.50 -0.13 10.94
N ALA A 165 -13.47 -0.95 11.26
CA ALA A 165 -12.56 -0.65 12.36
C ALA A 165 -11.86 0.71 12.20
N VAL A 166 -11.49 1.08 10.97
CA VAL A 166 -10.89 2.39 10.67
C VAL A 166 -11.92 3.51 10.79
N ARG A 167 -13.11 3.35 10.15
CA ARG A 167 -14.16 4.38 10.16
C ARG A 167 -14.69 4.69 11.56
N GLU A 168 -14.81 3.67 12.38
CA GLU A 168 -15.29 3.75 13.76
C GLU A 168 -14.20 4.19 14.76
N GLY A 169 -12.96 4.36 14.30
CA GLY A 169 -11.84 4.76 15.13
C GLY A 169 -11.41 3.70 16.17
N ARG A 170 -11.75 2.41 15.93
CA ARG A 170 -11.28 1.28 16.74
C ARG A 170 -9.79 1.02 16.55
N VAL A 171 -9.25 1.44 15.40
CA VAL A 171 -7.81 1.51 15.13
C VAL A 171 -7.45 2.90 14.66
N ASP A 172 -6.22 3.34 14.93
CA ASP A 172 -5.72 4.64 14.51
C ASP A 172 -5.21 4.60 13.06
N VAL A 173 -4.68 3.45 12.66
CA VAL A 173 -4.20 3.17 11.30
C VAL A 173 -4.35 1.68 11.00
N LEU A 174 -4.55 1.36 9.73
CA LEU A 174 -4.56 0.00 9.21
C LEU A 174 -3.35 -0.19 8.28
N PHE A 175 -2.46 -1.12 8.59
CA PHE A 175 -1.46 -1.68 7.70
C PHE A 175 -1.82 -3.15 7.46
N ARG A 176 -2.38 -3.44 6.29
CA ARG A 176 -2.91 -4.75 5.97
C ARG A 176 -3.13 -4.89 4.47
N ASN A 177 -2.12 -5.28 3.72
CA ASN A 177 -2.20 -5.56 2.27
C ASN A 177 -3.47 -5.02 1.58
N THR A 178 -3.67 -3.71 1.66
CA THR A 178 -4.92 -3.05 1.25
C THR A 178 -4.70 -2.15 0.05
N THR A 179 -5.33 -2.50 -1.07
CA THR A 179 -5.25 -1.74 -2.32
C THR A 179 -5.91 -0.38 -2.21
N TRP A 180 -5.22 0.66 -2.61
CA TRP A 180 -5.77 1.99 -2.77
C TRP A 180 -6.66 2.06 -4.00
N THR A 181 -7.95 2.32 -3.82
CA THR A 181 -8.90 2.52 -4.91
C THR A 181 -9.72 3.79 -4.71
N LEU A 182 -10.24 4.35 -5.80
CA LEU A 182 -11.16 5.50 -5.73
C LEU A 182 -12.38 5.19 -4.86
N GLY A 183 -13.00 4.02 -5.05
CA GLY A 183 -14.18 3.61 -4.28
C GLY A 183 -13.94 3.59 -2.77
N ARG A 184 -12.81 3.04 -2.33
CA ARG A 184 -12.40 3.04 -0.92
C ARG A 184 -12.13 4.45 -0.41
N ASN A 185 -11.49 5.28 -1.23
CA ASN A 185 -11.17 6.65 -0.85
C ASN A 185 -12.44 7.49 -0.63
N ILE A 186 -13.43 7.41 -1.52
CA ILE A 186 -14.70 8.15 -1.36
C ILE A 186 -15.63 7.57 -0.29
N SER A 187 -15.38 6.34 0.20
CA SER A 187 -16.17 5.69 1.25
C SER A 187 -15.73 6.04 2.68
N GLY A 188 -15.08 7.19 2.90
CA GLY A 188 -14.68 7.68 4.21
C GLY A 188 -13.29 7.21 4.67
N LEU A 189 -12.48 6.68 3.74
CA LEU A 189 -11.10 6.27 4.01
C LEU A 189 -10.10 7.21 3.32
N ALA A 190 -8.91 7.33 3.89
CA ALA A 190 -7.77 7.97 3.24
C ALA A 190 -6.58 7.01 3.22
N PHE A 191 -5.79 7.08 2.16
CA PHE A 191 -4.63 6.23 1.96
C PHE A 191 -3.35 7.04 2.06
N GLY A 192 -2.36 6.52 2.77
CA GLY A 192 -0.99 7.01 2.71
C GLY A 192 -0.24 6.45 1.49
N PRO A 193 1.09 6.68 1.42
CA PRO A 193 1.91 6.23 0.29
C PRO A 193 1.86 4.71 0.11
N THR A 194 1.94 4.27 -1.14
CA THR A 194 2.04 2.85 -1.46
C THR A 194 3.29 2.24 -0.79
N THR A 195 3.06 1.26 0.06
CA THR A 195 4.13 0.50 0.72
C THR A 195 4.53 -0.74 -0.08
N PHE A 196 3.63 -1.29 -0.90
CA PHE A 196 3.89 -2.47 -1.70
C PHE A 196 3.14 -2.41 -3.03
N HIS A 197 3.86 -2.53 -4.13
CA HIS A 197 3.29 -2.68 -5.47
C HIS A 197 3.08 -4.15 -5.77
N ASP A 198 1.83 -4.56 -5.92
CA ASP A 198 1.44 -5.92 -6.23
C ASP A 198 0.60 -6.00 -7.53
N GLY A 199 0.09 -7.16 -7.81
CA GLY A 199 -0.86 -7.44 -8.88
C GLY A 199 -1.54 -8.76 -8.64
N GLN A 200 -2.82 -8.84 -9.00
CA GLN A 200 -3.63 -10.04 -8.88
C GLN A 200 -3.21 -11.12 -9.87
N THR A 201 -3.20 -12.37 -9.40
CA THR A 201 -2.96 -13.57 -10.22
C THR A 201 -3.73 -14.76 -9.65
N PHE A 202 -3.37 -15.94 -10.12
CA PHE A 202 -4.03 -17.20 -9.76
C PHE A 202 -3.02 -18.20 -9.19
N MET A 203 -3.45 -18.96 -8.18
CA MET A 203 -2.76 -20.13 -7.72
C MET A 203 -3.57 -21.36 -8.14
N VAL A 204 -2.89 -22.35 -8.71
CA VAL A 204 -3.46 -23.57 -9.28
C VAL A 204 -2.64 -24.79 -8.84
N ARG A 205 -3.21 -25.97 -8.93
CA ARG A 205 -2.47 -27.21 -8.66
C ARG A 205 -1.61 -27.58 -9.85
N ALA A 206 -0.37 -27.96 -9.63
CA ALA A 206 0.58 -28.35 -10.67
C ALA A 206 0.06 -29.51 -11.54
N LYS A 207 -0.69 -30.46 -10.94
CA LYS A 207 -1.29 -31.60 -11.63
C LYS A 207 -2.33 -31.21 -12.68
N ASP A 208 -2.97 -30.04 -12.55
CA ASP A 208 -4.06 -29.60 -13.42
C ASP A 208 -3.54 -28.97 -14.71
N ARG A 209 -2.21 -28.76 -14.83
CA ARG A 209 -1.50 -28.27 -16.01
C ARG A 209 -2.03 -26.92 -16.55
N ILE A 210 -2.57 -26.08 -15.67
CA ILE A 210 -2.97 -24.72 -15.97
C ILE A 210 -1.70 -23.86 -15.94
N THR A 211 -1.38 -23.17 -17.03
CA THR A 211 -0.12 -22.40 -17.17
C THR A 211 -0.33 -20.96 -17.55
N LYS A 212 -1.52 -20.61 -18.03
CA LYS A 212 -1.91 -19.26 -18.51
C LYS A 212 -3.39 -19.02 -18.24
N LEU A 213 -3.83 -17.77 -18.39
CA LEU A 213 -5.21 -17.36 -18.07
C LEU A 213 -6.26 -18.08 -18.91
N GLU A 214 -5.98 -18.33 -20.19
CA GLU A 214 -6.93 -19.01 -21.08
C GLU A 214 -7.22 -20.47 -20.66
N ASP A 215 -6.31 -21.11 -19.93
CA ASP A 215 -6.50 -22.46 -19.39
C ASP A 215 -7.54 -22.51 -18.25
N LEU A 216 -7.95 -21.31 -17.76
CA LEU A 216 -9.00 -21.16 -16.73
C LEU A 216 -10.43 -21.10 -17.33
N GLU A 217 -10.59 -21.21 -18.65
CA GLU A 217 -11.92 -21.31 -19.30
C GLU A 217 -12.74 -22.47 -18.72
N GLY A 218 -13.96 -22.16 -18.28
CA GLY A 218 -14.89 -23.13 -17.70
C GLY A 218 -14.56 -23.61 -16.30
N LYS A 219 -13.52 -23.06 -15.65
CA LYS A 219 -13.06 -23.47 -14.31
C LYS A 219 -13.85 -22.81 -13.18
N VAL A 220 -13.83 -23.44 -12.01
CA VAL A 220 -14.32 -22.87 -10.76
C VAL A 220 -13.19 -22.12 -10.08
N ILE A 221 -13.39 -20.83 -9.81
CA ILE A 221 -12.37 -19.94 -9.24
C ILE A 221 -12.85 -19.44 -7.89
N CYS A 222 -12.12 -19.74 -6.83
CA CYS A 222 -12.36 -19.21 -5.50
C CYS A 222 -11.84 -17.76 -5.39
N VAL A 223 -12.65 -16.88 -4.82
CA VAL A 223 -12.31 -15.47 -4.59
C VAL A 223 -12.99 -14.93 -3.33
N ALA A 224 -12.32 -14.02 -2.62
CA ALA A 224 -12.86 -13.38 -1.42
C ALA A 224 -13.84 -12.25 -1.80
N LYS A 225 -15.01 -12.26 -1.15
CA LYS A 225 -16.10 -11.30 -1.33
C LYS A 225 -15.71 -9.87 -0.96
N GLY A 226 -16.18 -8.89 -1.73
CA GLY A 226 -16.01 -7.47 -1.45
C GLY A 226 -14.56 -6.98 -1.62
N THR A 227 -13.76 -7.72 -2.39
CA THR A 227 -12.36 -7.38 -2.66
C THR A 227 -12.17 -6.79 -4.06
N THR A 228 -11.02 -6.14 -4.29
CA THR A 228 -10.57 -5.78 -5.64
C THR A 228 -10.39 -7.02 -6.50
N SER A 229 -9.98 -8.12 -5.89
CA SER A 229 -9.79 -9.40 -6.59
C SER A 229 -11.07 -9.96 -7.18
N GLU A 230 -12.20 -9.83 -6.50
CA GLU A 230 -13.51 -10.22 -7.04
C GLU A 230 -13.91 -9.35 -8.23
N GLN A 231 -13.71 -8.03 -8.13
CA GLN A 231 -14.04 -7.10 -9.22
C GLN A 231 -13.12 -7.32 -10.43
N ASN A 232 -11.80 -7.36 -10.23
CA ASN A 232 -10.85 -7.56 -11.31
C ASN A 232 -11.03 -8.89 -12.03
N LEU A 233 -11.37 -9.97 -11.30
CA LEU A 233 -11.66 -11.28 -11.90
C LEU A 233 -12.82 -11.18 -12.88
N ASN A 234 -13.91 -10.54 -12.48
CA ASN A 234 -15.09 -10.38 -13.33
C ASN A 234 -14.79 -9.48 -14.54
N ASP A 235 -14.15 -8.35 -14.32
CA ASP A 235 -13.87 -7.35 -15.35
C ASP A 235 -12.87 -7.87 -16.40
N ASP A 236 -11.73 -8.43 -15.97
CA ASP A 236 -10.67 -8.91 -16.86
C ASP A 236 -11.13 -10.14 -17.68
N PHE A 237 -11.82 -11.09 -17.04
CA PHE A 237 -12.30 -12.29 -17.72
C PHE A 237 -13.43 -11.95 -18.71
N ALA A 238 -14.32 -11.03 -18.36
CA ALA A 238 -15.33 -10.52 -19.29
C ALA A 238 -14.67 -9.84 -20.51
N ALA A 239 -13.66 -9.00 -20.29
CA ALA A 239 -12.93 -8.32 -21.36
C ALA A 239 -12.18 -9.29 -22.29
N ARG A 240 -11.70 -10.42 -21.76
CA ARG A 240 -11.01 -11.48 -22.54
C ARG A 240 -11.97 -12.51 -23.13
N GLY A 241 -13.25 -12.50 -22.75
CA GLY A 241 -14.21 -13.51 -23.16
C GLY A 241 -13.99 -14.88 -22.53
N ILE A 242 -13.30 -14.96 -21.39
CA ILE A 242 -13.06 -16.20 -20.63
C ILE A 242 -14.25 -16.46 -19.73
N ARG A 243 -14.92 -17.59 -19.90
CA ARG A 243 -16.06 -17.99 -19.04
C ARG A 243 -15.51 -18.77 -17.84
N PHE A 244 -16.07 -18.55 -16.67
CA PHE A 244 -15.71 -19.23 -15.44
C PHE A 244 -16.90 -19.27 -14.48
N THR A 245 -16.73 -20.00 -13.38
CA THR A 245 -17.68 -19.98 -12.26
C THR A 245 -16.98 -19.39 -11.04
N ALA A 246 -17.44 -18.23 -10.56
CA ALA A 246 -16.91 -17.67 -9.32
C ALA A 246 -17.51 -18.40 -8.11
N ARG A 247 -16.65 -18.93 -7.24
CA ARG A 247 -17.00 -19.33 -5.88
C ARG A 247 -16.57 -18.21 -4.93
N VAL A 248 -17.53 -17.36 -4.58
CA VAL A 248 -17.32 -16.20 -3.71
C VAL A 248 -17.46 -16.63 -2.26
N LEU A 249 -16.44 -16.37 -1.44
CA LEU A 249 -16.36 -16.76 -0.03
C LEU A 249 -16.21 -15.54 0.86
N ASP A 250 -16.74 -15.59 2.08
CA ASP A 250 -16.85 -14.40 2.93
C ASP A 250 -15.52 -13.89 3.53
N GLY A 251 -14.46 -14.69 3.45
CA GLY A 251 -13.13 -14.27 3.94
C GLY A 251 -12.02 -15.25 3.58
N GLU A 252 -10.80 -14.90 4.02
CA GLU A 252 -9.61 -15.70 3.77
C GLU A 252 -9.65 -17.05 4.54
N ASP A 253 -10.35 -17.07 5.68
CA ASP A 253 -10.49 -18.25 6.54
C ASP A 253 -11.31 -19.37 5.87
N GLU A 254 -12.19 -19.03 4.93
CA GLU A 254 -12.93 -19.99 4.12
C GLU A 254 -12.27 -20.22 2.75
N LEU A 255 -11.67 -19.17 2.18
CA LEU A 255 -11.14 -19.16 0.82
C LEU A 255 -10.05 -20.21 0.58
N TYR A 256 -9.02 -20.21 1.42
CA TYR A 256 -7.87 -21.09 1.22
C TYR A 256 -8.16 -22.55 1.61
N PRO A 257 -8.92 -22.85 2.68
CA PRO A 257 -9.40 -24.20 2.93
C PRO A 257 -10.23 -24.79 1.79
N ALA A 258 -11.22 -24.03 1.25
CA ALA A 258 -12.03 -24.49 0.13
C ALA A 258 -11.19 -24.84 -1.11
N TYR A 259 -10.17 -24.01 -1.41
CA TYR A 259 -9.23 -24.31 -2.49
C TYR A 259 -8.37 -25.56 -2.19
N ASP A 260 -7.83 -25.69 -0.99
CA ASP A 260 -6.95 -26.81 -0.60
C ASP A 260 -7.71 -28.15 -0.57
N GLU A 261 -9.00 -28.12 -0.25
CA GLU A 261 -9.90 -29.28 -0.29
C GLU A 261 -10.38 -29.66 -1.70
N GLY A 262 -10.10 -28.79 -2.69
CA GLY A 262 -10.41 -29.08 -4.09
C GLY A 262 -11.80 -28.64 -4.54
N GLU A 263 -12.48 -27.78 -3.77
CA GLU A 263 -13.77 -27.23 -4.15
C GLU A 263 -13.69 -26.20 -5.28
N CYS A 264 -12.48 -25.69 -5.57
CA CYS A 264 -12.18 -24.82 -6.70
C CYS A 264 -10.96 -25.33 -7.48
N ASP A 265 -10.94 -25.06 -8.78
CA ASP A 265 -9.80 -25.37 -9.66
C ASP A 265 -8.65 -24.38 -9.44
N ALA A 266 -8.98 -23.14 -9.13
CA ALA A 266 -8.02 -22.07 -8.87
C ALA A 266 -8.49 -21.17 -7.72
N VAL A 267 -7.55 -20.48 -7.09
CA VAL A 267 -7.82 -19.37 -6.16
C VAL A 267 -7.12 -18.11 -6.68
N THR A 268 -7.78 -16.96 -6.58
CA THR A 268 -7.24 -15.68 -7.03
C THR A 268 -7.14 -14.66 -5.90
N SER A 269 -6.04 -13.94 -5.86
CA SER A 269 -5.73 -12.83 -4.96
C SER A 269 -4.48 -12.08 -5.44
N ASP A 270 -4.01 -11.11 -4.65
CA ASP A 270 -2.69 -10.50 -4.82
C ASP A 270 -1.59 -11.56 -4.83
N SER A 271 -0.61 -11.40 -5.70
CA SER A 271 0.43 -12.41 -5.89
C SER A 271 1.26 -12.66 -4.62
N SER A 272 1.50 -11.61 -3.86
CA SER A 272 2.22 -11.72 -2.58
C SER A 272 1.40 -12.47 -1.54
N GLN A 273 0.09 -12.24 -1.49
CA GLN A 273 -0.81 -12.98 -0.62
C GLN A 273 -0.87 -14.45 -1.00
N LEU A 274 -0.97 -14.78 -2.30
CA LEU A 274 -0.93 -16.17 -2.75
C LEU A 274 0.40 -16.85 -2.39
N ALA A 275 1.53 -16.14 -2.51
CA ALA A 275 2.84 -16.67 -2.11
C ALA A 275 2.92 -16.98 -0.61
N ALA A 276 2.37 -16.09 0.22
CA ALA A 276 2.30 -16.29 1.66
C ALA A 276 1.38 -17.46 2.04
N LYS A 277 0.17 -17.46 1.52
CA LYS A 277 -0.86 -18.50 1.81
C LYS A 277 -0.49 -19.87 1.27
N ARG A 278 0.25 -19.94 0.17
CA ARG A 278 0.78 -21.22 -0.34
C ARG A 278 1.57 -21.96 0.72
N GLN A 279 2.32 -21.24 1.59
CA GLN A 279 3.12 -21.88 2.64
C GLN A 279 2.29 -22.54 3.74
N GLN A 280 1.01 -22.21 3.83
CA GLN A 280 0.07 -22.74 4.82
C GLN A 280 -0.79 -23.91 4.28
N LEU A 281 -0.74 -24.20 2.97
CA LEU A 281 -1.47 -25.31 2.36
C LEU A 281 -0.86 -26.66 2.78
N LYS A 282 -1.65 -27.74 2.70
CA LYS A 282 -1.22 -29.10 3.06
C LYS A 282 0.07 -29.53 2.35
N ASN A 283 0.19 -29.21 1.06
CA ASN A 283 1.36 -29.52 0.23
C ASN A 283 1.78 -28.29 -0.61
N PRO A 284 2.53 -27.33 -0.06
CA PRO A 284 2.89 -26.10 -0.77
C PRO A 284 3.55 -26.30 -2.14
N ALA A 285 4.34 -27.37 -2.29
CA ALA A 285 5.06 -27.70 -3.52
C ALA A 285 4.15 -28.14 -4.68
N ASP A 286 2.92 -28.59 -4.39
CA ASP A 286 1.96 -29.03 -5.39
C ASP A 286 1.19 -27.85 -6.04
N HIS A 287 1.49 -26.62 -5.66
CA HIS A 287 0.79 -25.42 -6.10
C HIS A 287 1.70 -24.46 -6.86
N ILE A 288 1.21 -23.92 -7.97
CA ILE A 288 1.89 -22.97 -8.85
C ILE A 288 1.13 -21.66 -8.81
N ILE A 289 1.86 -20.55 -8.71
CA ILE A 289 1.32 -19.21 -8.90
C ILE A 289 1.63 -18.80 -10.34
N LEU A 290 0.61 -18.44 -11.13
CA LEU A 290 0.77 -18.06 -12.52
C LEU A 290 1.60 -16.76 -12.64
N GLY A 291 2.33 -16.64 -13.77
CA GLY A 291 3.13 -15.46 -14.07
C GLY A 291 2.30 -14.24 -14.48
N ASP A 292 1.13 -14.49 -15.08
CA ASP A 292 0.24 -13.43 -15.56
C ASP A 292 -0.34 -12.59 -14.43
N ARG A 293 -0.49 -11.30 -14.68
CA ARG A 293 -1.14 -10.35 -13.75
C ARG A 293 -2.33 -9.73 -14.45
N ILE A 294 -3.47 -9.73 -13.78
CA ILE A 294 -4.73 -9.14 -14.30
C ILE A 294 -5.02 -7.76 -13.71
N SER A 295 -4.22 -7.29 -12.76
CA SER A 295 -4.38 -5.96 -12.18
C SER A 295 -3.06 -5.36 -11.69
N ARG A 296 -3.14 -4.09 -11.25
CA ARG A 296 -2.12 -3.41 -10.44
C ARG A 296 -2.72 -3.08 -9.10
N GLU A 297 -2.08 -3.55 -8.05
CA GLU A 297 -2.56 -3.39 -6.67
C GLU A 297 -1.55 -2.55 -5.86
N PRO A 298 -1.73 -1.21 -5.81
CA PRO A 298 -0.94 -0.35 -4.93
C PRO A 298 -1.43 -0.50 -3.49
N LEU A 299 -0.71 -1.29 -2.69
CA LEU A 299 -1.06 -1.53 -1.29
C LEU A 299 -0.47 -0.43 -0.41
N GLY A 300 -1.25 0.07 0.55
CA GLY A 300 -0.79 1.12 1.45
C GLY A 300 -1.58 1.21 2.74
N PRO A 301 -1.10 2.05 3.68
CA PRO A 301 -1.79 2.29 4.94
C PRO A 301 -3.11 3.03 4.74
N VAL A 302 -4.07 2.70 5.59
CA VAL A 302 -5.41 3.29 5.56
C VAL A 302 -5.72 3.95 6.90
N ILE A 303 -6.28 5.15 6.84
CA ILE A 303 -6.77 5.89 8.00
C ILE A 303 -8.21 6.37 7.76
N ALA A 304 -8.88 6.80 8.82
CA ALA A 304 -10.12 7.54 8.70
C ALA A 304 -9.87 8.85 7.94
N ARG A 305 -10.81 9.23 7.07
CA ARG A 305 -10.72 10.46 6.28
C ARG A 305 -10.79 11.70 7.17
N ASP A 306 -10.32 12.84 6.63
CA ASP A 306 -10.45 14.19 7.20
C ASP A 306 -9.51 14.52 8.39
N ASP A 307 -8.46 13.71 8.63
CA ASP A 307 -7.34 14.10 9.49
C ASP A 307 -6.04 14.21 8.70
N ASN A 308 -5.82 15.39 8.10
CA ASN A 308 -4.64 15.66 7.26
C ASN A 308 -3.33 15.56 8.06
N GLN A 309 -3.32 15.99 9.33
CA GLN A 309 -2.12 15.88 10.16
C GLN A 309 -1.75 14.40 10.39
N TRP A 310 -2.75 13.57 10.64
CA TRP A 310 -2.52 12.14 10.81
C TRP A 310 -2.04 11.48 9.51
N LEU A 311 -2.64 11.87 8.38
CA LEU A 311 -2.19 11.41 7.06
C LEU A 311 -0.73 11.79 6.79
N ASP A 312 -0.32 13.01 7.16
CA ASP A 312 1.08 13.45 7.03
C ASP A 312 2.01 12.63 7.93
N VAL A 313 1.65 12.38 9.18
CA VAL A 313 2.44 11.53 10.10
C VAL A 313 2.66 10.13 9.51
N ILE A 314 1.59 9.50 9.02
CA ILE A 314 1.68 8.16 8.39
C ILE A 314 2.51 8.21 7.11
N SER A 315 2.28 9.22 6.26
CA SER A 315 2.98 9.36 4.98
C SER A 315 4.48 9.58 5.18
N TRP A 316 4.87 10.50 6.05
CA TRP A 316 6.28 10.80 6.29
C TRP A 316 6.99 9.69 7.09
N THR A 317 6.26 8.87 7.85
CA THR A 317 6.81 7.63 8.41
C THR A 317 7.18 6.64 7.31
N VAL A 318 6.30 6.40 6.34
CA VAL A 318 6.59 5.51 5.19
C VAL A 318 7.73 6.10 4.35
N PHE A 319 7.66 7.38 3.99
CA PHE A 319 8.70 8.04 3.21
C PHE A 319 10.06 8.06 3.90
N ALA A 320 10.11 8.16 5.23
CA ALA A 320 11.37 8.07 5.97
C ALA A 320 12.09 6.73 5.73
N THR A 321 11.34 5.61 5.69
CA THR A 321 11.93 4.29 5.42
C THR A 321 12.46 4.18 3.98
N ILE A 322 11.70 4.70 3.00
CA ILE A 322 12.07 4.69 1.59
C ILE A 322 13.28 5.61 1.35
N TYR A 323 13.24 6.85 1.87
CA TYR A 323 14.32 7.82 1.70
C TYR A 323 15.62 7.37 2.36
N ALA A 324 15.53 6.71 3.52
CA ALA A 324 16.67 6.11 4.17
C ALA A 324 17.35 5.06 3.27
N GLU A 325 16.59 4.20 2.62
CA GLU A 325 17.15 3.24 1.67
C GLU A 325 17.76 3.93 0.46
N GLU A 326 17.12 4.95 -0.12
CA GLU A 326 17.67 5.77 -1.21
C GLU A 326 19.04 6.37 -0.88
N LEU A 327 19.21 6.79 0.39
CA LEU A 327 20.46 7.37 0.90
C LEU A 327 21.43 6.31 1.49
N ARG A 328 21.08 5.03 1.43
CA ARG A 328 21.85 3.92 2.01
C ARG A 328 22.06 4.06 3.51
N VAL A 329 21.08 4.63 4.21
CA VAL A 329 21.02 4.67 5.67
C VAL A 329 20.19 3.47 6.11
N ASP A 330 20.78 2.58 6.89
CA ASP A 330 20.15 1.36 7.37
C ASP A 330 20.31 1.21 8.90
N GLN A 331 19.65 0.19 9.46
CA GLN A 331 19.67 -0.07 10.90
C GLN A 331 21.09 -0.27 11.45
N ARG A 332 22.03 -0.77 10.64
CA ARG A 332 23.41 -1.07 11.05
C ARG A 332 24.32 0.16 11.06
N ASN A 333 24.00 1.17 10.25
CA ASN A 333 24.89 2.32 10.06
C ASN A 333 24.32 3.65 10.59
N VAL A 334 23.03 3.72 10.95
CA VAL A 334 22.34 4.96 11.31
C VAL A 334 23.00 5.68 12.52
N ASP A 335 23.40 4.95 13.55
CA ASP A 335 24.03 5.54 14.75
C ASP A 335 25.39 6.19 14.41
N ARG A 336 26.19 5.53 13.58
CA ARG A 336 27.45 6.08 13.08
C ARG A 336 27.22 7.31 12.20
N LEU A 337 26.26 7.23 11.28
CA LEU A 337 25.95 8.35 10.38
C LEU A 337 25.39 9.55 11.14
N ARG A 338 24.63 9.35 12.21
CA ARG A 338 24.12 10.44 13.06
C ARG A 338 25.25 11.30 13.62
N THR A 339 26.41 10.71 13.93
CA THR A 339 27.55 11.43 14.52
C THR A 339 28.60 11.90 13.51
N SER A 340 28.68 11.27 12.32
CA SER A 340 29.81 11.48 11.40
C SER A 340 29.43 12.00 10.02
N THR A 341 28.11 12.08 9.69
CA THR A 341 27.70 12.48 8.33
C THR A 341 27.97 13.95 8.05
N THR A 342 28.48 14.23 6.85
CA THR A 342 28.57 15.58 6.29
C THR A 342 27.49 15.82 5.22
N ASP A 343 26.79 14.77 4.76
CA ASP A 343 25.74 14.90 3.75
C ASP A 343 24.51 15.62 4.34
N PRO A 344 24.14 16.79 3.81
CA PRO A 344 23.02 17.56 4.34
C PRO A 344 21.67 16.84 4.19
N ARG A 345 21.52 15.92 3.23
CA ARG A 345 20.30 15.12 3.07
C ARG A 345 20.14 14.14 4.23
N ILE A 346 21.24 13.48 4.62
CA ILE A 346 21.25 12.55 5.76
C ILE A 346 21.08 13.33 7.07
N LYS A 347 21.71 14.53 7.20
CA LYS A 347 21.51 15.37 8.38
C LYS A 347 20.02 15.72 8.59
N ARG A 348 19.34 16.15 7.52
CA ARG A 348 17.90 16.46 7.59
C ARG A 348 17.07 15.23 7.91
N LEU A 349 17.32 14.09 7.25
CA LEU A 349 16.63 12.84 7.53
C LEU A 349 16.76 12.42 9.00
N LEU A 350 17.98 12.59 9.59
CA LEU A 350 18.25 12.17 10.97
C LEU A 350 17.89 13.22 12.02
N GLY A 351 17.26 14.35 11.62
CA GLY A 351 16.84 15.42 12.52
C GLY A 351 17.98 16.25 13.11
N LEU A 352 19.14 16.29 12.45
CA LEU A 352 20.31 17.09 12.85
C LEU A 352 20.27 18.50 12.26
N GLU A 353 19.41 18.73 11.27
CA GLU A 353 19.25 19.98 10.54
C GLU A 353 17.78 20.14 10.14
N GLY A 354 17.19 21.32 10.44
CA GLY A 354 15.76 21.61 10.23
C GLY A 354 14.85 21.12 11.36
N ASN A 355 13.59 21.60 11.36
CA ASN A 355 12.57 21.32 12.39
C ASN A 355 11.37 20.56 11.78
N PHE A 356 11.63 19.59 10.92
CA PHE A 356 10.57 18.90 10.17
C PHE A 356 9.64 18.08 11.06
N GLY A 357 10.18 17.46 12.11
CA GLY A 357 9.38 16.72 13.08
C GLY A 357 8.36 17.60 13.79
N GLU A 358 8.77 18.78 14.26
CA GLU A 358 7.87 19.74 14.92
C GLU A 358 6.70 20.13 14.02
N GLY A 359 6.95 20.36 12.73
CA GLY A 359 5.91 20.67 11.74
C GLY A 359 4.87 19.57 11.59
N LEU A 360 5.24 18.31 11.81
CA LEU A 360 4.36 17.16 11.83
C LEU A 360 3.72 16.90 13.21
N GLY A 361 4.19 17.60 14.25
CA GLY A 361 3.85 17.29 15.63
C GLY A 361 4.61 16.07 16.19
N LEU A 362 5.79 15.78 15.67
CA LEU A 362 6.67 14.68 16.08
C LEU A 362 7.99 15.21 16.64
N PRO A 363 8.80 14.40 17.34
CA PRO A 363 10.20 14.73 17.61
C PRO A 363 10.98 14.94 16.30
N ASN A 364 11.95 15.86 16.30
CA ASN A 364 12.74 16.14 15.08
C ASN A 364 13.57 14.94 14.59
N ASP A 365 13.91 14.04 15.49
CA ASP A 365 14.65 12.82 15.18
C ASP A 365 13.76 11.60 14.90
N PHE A 366 12.47 11.82 14.57
CA PHE A 366 11.51 10.74 14.32
C PHE A 366 12.00 9.71 13.30
N ALA A 367 12.59 10.16 12.19
CA ALA A 367 13.10 9.27 11.16
C ALA A 367 14.33 8.47 11.63
N TYR A 368 15.21 9.07 12.44
CA TYR A 368 16.29 8.34 13.08
C TYR A 368 15.74 7.21 13.98
N GLN A 369 14.71 7.49 14.79
CA GLN A 369 14.10 6.49 15.67
C GLN A 369 13.50 5.33 14.87
N ILE A 370 12.82 5.62 13.75
CA ILE A 370 12.32 4.60 12.82
C ILE A 370 13.46 3.71 12.34
N ILE A 371 14.50 4.30 11.76
CA ILE A 371 15.58 3.55 11.13
C ILE A 371 16.36 2.73 12.17
N LYS A 372 16.62 3.31 13.33
CA LYS A 372 17.34 2.64 14.42
C LYS A 372 16.62 1.41 14.94
N GLN A 373 15.32 1.49 15.13
CA GLN A 373 14.54 0.45 15.81
C GLN A 373 13.91 -0.55 14.84
N VAL A 374 13.51 -0.08 13.65
CA VAL A 374 12.79 -0.89 12.67
C VAL A 374 13.61 -1.12 11.40
N GLY A 375 14.42 -0.15 10.99
CA GLY A 375 15.22 -0.20 9.76
C GLY A 375 14.64 0.67 8.64
N ASN A 376 15.34 0.70 7.50
CA ASN A 376 14.84 1.28 6.27
C ASN A 376 13.89 0.32 5.54
N TYR A 377 13.32 0.75 4.42
CA TYR A 377 12.40 -0.08 3.65
C TYR A 377 13.03 -1.42 3.22
N GLY A 378 14.30 -1.43 2.80
CA GLY A 378 15.03 -2.64 2.44
C GLY A 378 15.23 -3.59 3.61
N ASP A 379 15.52 -3.06 4.82
CA ASP A 379 15.64 -3.86 6.04
C ASP A 379 14.29 -4.53 6.37
N ILE A 380 13.19 -3.77 6.32
CA ILE A 380 11.83 -4.26 6.56
C ILE A 380 11.46 -5.33 5.52
N TYR A 381 11.68 -5.06 4.23
CA TYR A 381 11.37 -5.99 3.15
C TYR A 381 12.14 -7.31 3.29
N ASN A 382 13.46 -7.21 3.41
CA ASN A 382 14.33 -8.38 3.41
C ASN A 382 14.09 -9.30 4.62
N ARG A 383 13.78 -8.72 5.78
CA ARG A 383 13.50 -9.48 7.00
C ARG A 383 12.21 -10.28 6.91
N ASN A 384 11.19 -9.74 6.23
CA ASN A 384 9.84 -10.30 6.23
C ASN A 384 9.49 -11.08 4.95
N LEU A 385 9.96 -10.62 3.79
CA LEU A 385 9.53 -11.11 2.48
C LEU A 385 10.69 -11.58 1.60
N GLY A 386 11.90 -11.17 1.91
CA GLY A 386 13.08 -11.32 1.07
C GLY A 386 13.59 -12.76 0.91
N PRO A 387 14.74 -12.94 0.23
CA PRO A 387 15.20 -14.25 -0.23
C PRO A 387 15.57 -15.24 0.89
N ASN A 388 15.76 -14.76 2.11
CA ASN A 388 16.08 -15.61 3.27
C ASN A 388 14.83 -15.96 4.10
N THR A 389 13.65 -15.67 3.61
CA THR A 389 12.37 -16.00 4.25
C THR A 389 11.69 -17.17 3.54
N VAL A 390 10.72 -17.80 4.19
CA VAL A 390 9.91 -18.85 3.57
C VAL A 390 9.07 -18.35 2.39
N ILE A 391 8.76 -17.04 2.36
CA ILE A 391 8.00 -16.40 1.29
C ILE A 391 8.86 -16.20 0.04
N ASN A 392 10.11 -15.78 0.23
CA ASN A 392 11.13 -15.62 -0.81
C ASN A 392 10.65 -14.83 -2.04
N LEU A 393 10.12 -13.61 -1.81
CA LEU A 393 9.68 -12.72 -2.88
C LEU A 393 10.84 -11.89 -3.44
N ASP A 394 10.95 -11.84 -4.77
CA ASP A 394 11.76 -10.81 -5.44
C ASP A 394 11.11 -9.44 -5.23
N ARG A 395 11.93 -8.43 -5.01
CA ARG A 395 11.44 -7.06 -4.81
C ARG A 395 10.73 -6.48 -6.04
N GLY A 396 11.12 -6.87 -7.24
CA GLY A 396 10.53 -6.35 -8.48
C GLY A 396 10.37 -4.83 -8.46
N PRO A 397 9.14 -4.30 -8.63
CA PRO A 397 8.85 -2.87 -8.55
C PRO A 397 9.06 -2.28 -7.14
N ASN A 398 9.10 -3.10 -6.10
CA ASN A 398 9.29 -2.68 -4.71
C ASN A 398 10.76 -2.35 -4.36
N LYS A 399 11.59 -2.08 -5.35
CA LYS A 399 12.93 -1.47 -5.19
C LYS A 399 12.78 0.05 -5.20
N VAL A 400 13.66 0.74 -4.50
CA VAL A 400 13.77 2.20 -4.63
C VAL A 400 14.34 2.54 -6.01
N TRP A 401 13.88 3.64 -6.58
CA TRP A 401 14.16 4.05 -7.97
C TRP A 401 15.64 4.14 -8.34
N ASN A 402 16.51 4.44 -7.38
CA ASN A 402 17.95 4.66 -7.58
C ASN A 402 18.84 3.47 -7.21
N LEU A 403 18.30 2.33 -6.82
CA LEU A 403 19.06 1.14 -6.40
C LEU A 403 18.79 -0.10 -7.28
N GLY A 404 18.60 0.10 -8.56
CA GLY A 404 18.47 -0.98 -9.53
C GLY A 404 17.36 -0.75 -10.56
N ALA A 405 17.40 -1.51 -11.64
CA ALA A 405 16.41 -1.39 -12.71
C ALA A 405 15.02 -1.83 -12.22
N GLY A 406 13.99 -1.11 -12.67
CA GLY A 406 12.57 -1.44 -12.44
C GLY A 406 12.03 -1.08 -11.06
N GLY A 407 12.79 -0.44 -10.18
CA GLY A 407 12.29 0.09 -8.92
C GLY A 407 11.40 1.32 -9.14
N VAL A 408 10.25 1.36 -8.45
CA VAL A 408 9.31 2.51 -8.56
C VAL A 408 9.09 3.24 -7.23
N LEU A 409 9.65 2.74 -6.13
CA LEU A 409 9.51 3.42 -4.84
C LEU A 409 10.41 4.65 -4.80
N ALA A 410 9.82 5.79 -4.46
CA ALA A 410 10.50 7.05 -4.30
C ALA A 410 9.89 7.84 -3.14
N SER A 411 10.72 8.60 -2.43
CA SER A 411 10.28 9.52 -1.39
C SER A 411 10.39 10.96 -1.87
N PRO A 412 9.45 11.83 -1.52
CA PRO A 412 9.69 13.26 -1.55
C PRO A 412 10.90 13.61 -0.67
N PRO A 413 11.71 14.63 -1.06
CA PRO A 413 12.90 14.99 -0.30
C PRO A 413 12.56 15.67 1.04
N PHE A 414 13.34 15.39 2.06
CA PHE A 414 13.31 16.07 3.37
C PHE A 414 13.99 17.44 3.25
N ARG A 415 13.22 18.50 2.86
CA ARG A 415 13.69 19.88 2.72
C ARG A 415 12.56 20.90 2.71
#